data_87f98b79174c442898fe1f6814deb720
#
_entry.id   87f98b79174c442898fe1f6814deb720
#
_cell.length_a   1.000
_cell.length_b   1.000
_cell.length_c   1.000
_cell.angle_alpha   90.00
_cell.angle_beta   90.00
_cell.angle_gamma   90.00
#
_symmetry.space_group_name_H-M   'P 1'
#
loop_
_entity.id
_entity.type
_entity.pdbx_description
1 polymer ?
#
loop_
_entity_poly.entity_id
_entity_poly.type
_entity_poly.pdbx_seq_one_letter_code
_entity_poly.pdbx_strand_id
1 'polypeptide(L)'
;FTDSYHALDMSVDQLVWNQGTPILNFKNLNLGSEQAAVFESKQYFRVQRMEEIAGLQKNHPLRELRDASYAYGYEDMPLKELTYALRMAPEEGELFLYHMAIQGFVTFDVDEQTISLTDRLFEYILNWEAKRDYDVIQFVSRIPAGNNAQVSLLNYQMDIAGISRIAVSDSQEVNLYPRGGRITVNEGMDFDFDGRINAGLF
;
A
#
# COMPACT_ATOMS: atom_id res chain seq x y z
N PHE A 1 -2.78 9.05 6.97
CA PHE A 1 -2.90 9.68 5.63
C PHE A 1 -2.48 8.68 4.57
N THR A 2 -3.12 8.75 3.40
CA THR A 2 -2.78 7.95 2.23
C THR A 2 -2.31 8.86 1.11
N ASP A 3 -1.15 8.57 0.53
CA ASP A 3 -0.60 9.25 -0.63
C ASP A 3 -0.61 8.30 -1.82
N SER A 4 -1.45 8.58 -2.81
CA SER A 4 -1.60 7.73 -3.98
C SER A 4 -0.46 7.90 -4.99
N TYR A 5 0.17 9.07 -5.04
CA TYR A 5 1.27 9.34 -5.96
C TYR A 5 2.54 8.59 -5.54
N HIS A 6 2.89 8.65 -4.25
CA HIS A 6 4.03 7.92 -3.71
C HIS A 6 3.70 6.48 -3.32
N ALA A 7 2.45 6.04 -3.49
CA ALA A 7 1.94 4.73 -3.08
C ALA A 7 2.24 4.39 -1.60
N LEU A 8 2.05 5.37 -0.70
CA LEU A 8 2.34 5.30 0.72
C LEU A 8 1.10 5.47 1.59
N ASP A 9 1.02 4.67 2.65
CA ASP A 9 0.19 4.93 3.82
C ASP A 9 1.08 5.52 4.94
N MET A 10 0.64 6.63 5.53
CA MET A 10 1.40 7.39 6.51
C MET A 10 0.68 7.48 7.85
N SER A 11 1.33 7.04 8.92
CA SER A 11 0.89 7.24 10.30
C SER A 11 1.61 8.46 10.88
N VAL A 12 0.97 9.63 10.72
CA VAL A 12 1.44 10.94 11.21
C VAL A 12 0.28 11.72 11.83
N ASP A 13 0.57 12.57 12.81
CA ASP A 13 -0.45 13.31 13.55
C ASP A 13 -0.94 14.55 12.80
N GLN A 14 -0.04 15.23 12.09
CA GLN A 14 -0.34 16.48 11.42
C GLN A 14 0.21 16.54 9.99
N LEU A 15 -0.63 17.11 9.12
CA LEU A 15 -0.24 17.68 7.84
C LEU A 15 -0.36 19.20 7.96
N VAL A 16 0.71 19.92 7.66
CA VAL A 16 0.75 21.39 7.68
C VAL A 16 1.11 21.89 6.30
N TRP A 17 0.21 22.65 5.72
CA TRP A 17 0.45 23.39 4.48
C TRP A 17 0.39 24.89 4.73
N ASN A 18 1.50 25.56 4.49
CA ASN A 18 1.53 27.02 4.47
C ASN A 18 1.37 27.49 3.03
N GLN A 19 0.25 28.15 2.72
CA GLN A 19 -0.09 28.56 1.36
C GLN A 19 0.96 29.47 0.67
N GLY A 20 1.86 30.08 1.44
CA GLY A 20 2.99 30.85 0.92
C GLY A 20 4.16 30.01 0.41
N THR A 21 4.15 28.70 0.60
CA THR A 21 5.24 27.78 0.21
C THR A 21 4.69 26.57 -0.55
N PRO A 22 5.39 26.10 -1.58
CA PRO A 22 4.99 24.89 -2.31
C PRO A 22 5.45 23.60 -1.56
N ILE A 23 5.24 23.53 -0.25
CA ILE A 23 5.72 22.43 0.59
C ILE A 23 4.60 22.00 1.53
N LEU A 24 4.30 20.69 1.52
CA LEU A 24 3.49 20.02 2.53
C LEU A 24 4.43 19.43 3.59
N ASN A 25 4.11 19.63 4.86
CA ASN A 25 4.90 19.12 5.98
C ASN A 25 4.09 18.09 6.76
N PHE A 26 4.71 16.96 7.07
CA PHE A 26 4.14 15.89 7.88
C PHE A 26 4.94 15.74 9.15
N LYS A 27 4.27 15.69 10.29
CA LYS A 27 4.94 15.57 11.58
C LYS A 27 4.10 14.83 12.61
N ASN A 28 4.78 14.21 13.57
CA ASN A 28 4.19 13.70 14.79
C ASN A 28 4.42 14.66 15.97
N LEU A 29 3.45 14.68 16.88
CA LEU A 29 3.39 15.63 18.01
C LEU A 29 3.85 15.00 19.34
N ASN A 30 4.68 13.95 19.31
CA ASN A 30 5.09 13.26 20.54
C ASN A 30 5.75 14.22 21.53
N LEU A 31 5.06 14.43 22.65
CA LEU A 31 5.51 15.30 23.74
C LEU A 31 6.48 14.51 24.65
N GLY A 32 7.77 14.65 24.43
CA GLY A 32 8.78 14.19 25.38
C GLY A 32 9.71 13.05 24.94
N SER A 33 9.59 12.57 23.71
CA SER A 33 10.50 11.62 23.08
C SER A 33 10.75 11.99 21.62
N GLU A 34 11.51 11.18 20.89
CA GLU A 34 11.65 11.37 19.45
C GLU A 34 10.29 11.31 18.74
N GLN A 35 10.06 12.26 17.84
CA GLN A 35 8.88 12.26 16.98
C GLN A 35 9.01 11.10 15.99
N ALA A 36 8.24 10.03 16.19
CA ALA A 36 8.24 8.88 15.32
C ALA A 36 7.02 8.90 14.39
N ALA A 37 7.24 8.66 13.11
CA ALA A 37 6.22 8.49 12.08
C ALA A 37 6.48 7.21 11.29
N VAL A 38 5.44 6.57 10.82
CA VAL A 38 5.54 5.34 10.02
C VAL A 38 5.02 5.62 8.61
N PHE A 39 5.81 5.20 7.63
CA PHE A 39 5.50 5.27 6.21
C PHE A 39 5.57 3.86 5.66
N GLU A 40 4.48 3.38 5.09
CA GLU A 40 4.37 2.01 4.59
C GLU A 40 3.95 1.99 3.13
N SER A 41 4.50 1.06 2.35
CA SER A 41 4.05 0.89 0.97
C SER A 41 2.60 0.44 0.93
N LYS A 42 1.80 1.09 0.08
CA LYS A 42 0.36 0.82 -0.05
C LYS A 42 0.05 -0.54 -0.69
N GLN A 43 1.01 -1.12 -1.38
CA GLN A 43 0.79 -2.30 -2.22
C GLN A 43 1.20 -3.63 -1.58
N TYR A 44 1.67 -3.62 -0.33
CA TYR A 44 2.09 -4.87 0.29
C TYR A 44 0.93 -5.71 0.81
N PHE A 45 1.21 -7.01 0.95
CA PHE A 45 0.28 -7.98 1.49
C PHE A 45 0.08 -7.79 3.01
N ARG A 46 -1.18 -7.88 3.47
CA ARG A 46 -1.53 -7.90 4.89
C ARG A 46 -2.49 -9.06 5.16
N VAL A 47 -2.11 -9.93 6.07
CA VAL A 47 -2.96 -11.07 6.51
C VAL A 47 -4.31 -10.55 7.01
N GLN A 48 -4.31 -9.51 7.84
CA GLN A 48 -5.53 -8.91 8.37
C GLN A 48 -6.49 -8.44 7.27
N ARG A 49 -5.97 -7.80 6.22
CA ARG A 49 -6.79 -7.39 5.08
C ARG A 49 -7.37 -8.58 4.33
N MET A 50 -6.60 -9.65 4.18
CA MET A 50 -7.08 -10.88 3.58
C MET A 50 -8.24 -11.48 4.39
N GLU A 51 -8.12 -11.50 5.72
CA GLU A 51 -9.17 -11.96 6.64
C GLU A 51 -10.40 -11.04 6.61
N GLU A 52 -10.22 -9.73 6.56
CA GLU A 52 -11.30 -8.75 6.44
C GLU A 52 -12.11 -8.94 5.14
N ILE A 53 -11.42 -9.18 4.02
CA ILE A 53 -12.07 -9.45 2.72
C ILE A 53 -12.83 -10.78 2.76
N ALA A 54 -12.29 -11.80 3.43
CA ALA A 54 -12.96 -13.09 3.58
C ALA A 54 -14.26 -12.96 4.38
N GLY A 55 -14.28 -12.11 5.39
CA GLY A 55 -15.43 -11.92 6.27
C GLY A 55 -15.91 -13.24 6.85
N LEU A 56 -17.22 -13.51 6.75
CA LEU A 56 -17.85 -14.76 7.20
C LEU A 56 -18.05 -15.78 6.07
N GLN A 57 -17.49 -15.53 4.88
CA GLN A 57 -17.68 -16.41 3.74
C GLN A 57 -16.84 -17.69 3.88
N LYS A 58 -17.44 -18.81 3.46
CA LYS A 58 -16.78 -20.12 3.51
C LYS A 58 -15.58 -20.20 2.57
N ASN A 59 -15.72 -19.61 1.39
CA ASN A 59 -14.65 -19.49 0.40
C ASN A 59 -14.18 -18.05 0.35
N HIS A 60 -12.89 -17.86 0.12
CA HIS A 60 -12.32 -16.51 0.05
C HIS A 60 -12.71 -15.81 -1.27
N PRO A 61 -13.37 -14.63 -1.24
CA PRO A 61 -13.89 -13.97 -2.44
C PRO A 61 -12.84 -13.71 -3.53
N LEU A 62 -11.61 -13.32 -3.15
CA LEU A 62 -10.54 -13.10 -4.12
C LEU A 62 -10.18 -14.39 -4.88
N ARG A 63 -10.25 -15.55 -4.21
CA ARG A 63 -10.03 -16.84 -4.88
C ARG A 63 -11.15 -17.17 -5.85
N GLU A 64 -12.40 -16.91 -5.48
CA GLU A 64 -13.54 -17.11 -6.37
C GLU A 64 -13.47 -16.21 -7.60
N LEU A 65 -13.02 -14.95 -7.44
CA LEU A 65 -12.74 -14.06 -8.56
C LEU A 65 -11.64 -14.60 -9.48
N ARG A 66 -10.51 -15.04 -8.91
CA ARG A 66 -9.42 -15.68 -9.68
C ARG A 66 -9.93 -16.90 -10.45
N ASP A 67 -10.65 -17.78 -9.78
CA ASP A 67 -11.14 -19.03 -10.39
C ASP A 67 -12.16 -18.73 -11.50
N ALA A 68 -12.98 -17.69 -11.33
CA ALA A 68 -13.86 -17.19 -12.39
C ALA A 68 -13.04 -16.66 -13.59
N SER A 69 -11.96 -15.90 -13.36
CA SER A 69 -11.13 -15.38 -14.44
C SER A 69 -10.47 -16.49 -15.27
N TYR A 70 -10.11 -17.60 -14.66
CA TYR A 70 -9.60 -18.76 -15.41
C TYR A 70 -10.64 -19.35 -16.36
N ALA A 71 -11.90 -19.36 -15.96
CA ALA A 71 -12.99 -19.81 -16.83
C ALA A 71 -13.25 -18.88 -18.01
N TYR A 72 -12.98 -17.59 -17.85
CA TYR A 72 -13.11 -16.55 -18.89
C TYR A 72 -11.81 -16.30 -19.68
N GLY A 73 -10.73 -16.98 -19.38
CA GLY A 73 -9.45 -16.81 -20.08
C GLY A 73 -8.73 -15.49 -19.75
N TYR A 74 -8.92 -14.93 -18.57
CA TYR A 74 -8.38 -13.64 -18.09
C TYR A 74 -8.89 -12.40 -18.83
N GLU A 75 -9.98 -12.51 -19.57
CA GLU A 75 -10.62 -11.38 -20.23
C GLU A 75 -11.56 -10.61 -19.28
N ASP A 76 -12.08 -9.49 -19.75
CA ASP A 76 -13.06 -8.70 -19.03
C ASP A 76 -14.32 -9.51 -18.77
N MET A 77 -14.69 -9.61 -17.51
CA MET A 77 -15.80 -10.46 -17.07
C MET A 77 -17.04 -9.63 -16.83
N PRO A 78 -18.22 -10.07 -17.33
CA PRO A 78 -19.46 -9.36 -17.05
C PRO A 78 -19.77 -9.31 -15.56
N LEU A 79 -20.12 -8.11 -15.05
CA LEU A 79 -20.44 -7.86 -13.63
C LEU A 79 -21.44 -8.87 -13.08
N LYS A 80 -22.51 -9.15 -13.82
CA LYS A 80 -23.57 -10.08 -13.39
C LYS A 80 -23.06 -11.51 -13.19
N GLU A 81 -22.12 -11.95 -14.01
CA GLU A 81 -21.58 -13.30 -13.91
C GLU A 81 -20.63 -13.44 -12.73
N LEU A 82 -19.87 -12.38 -12.43
CA LEU A 82 -19.03 -12.35 -11.24
C LEU A 82 -19.84 -12.32 -9.94
N THR A 83 -20.92 -11.54 -9.86
CA THR A 83 -21.80 -11.56 -8.69
C THR A 83 -22.41 -12.93 -8.45
N TYR A 84 -22.74 -13.64 -9.52
CA TYR A 84 -23.22 -15.03 -9.44
C TYR A 84 -22.10 -15.99 -8.98
N ALA A 85 -20.89 -15.86 -9.51
CA ALA A 85 -19.73 -16.66 -9.09
C ALA A 85 -19.40 -16.46 -7.60
N LEU A 86 -19.51 -15.23 -7.11
CA LEU A 86 -19.34 -14.89 -5.69
C LEU A 86 -20.49 -15.38 -4.79
N ARG A 87 -21.58 -15.91 -5.35
CA ARG A 87 -22.79 -16.33 -4.64
C ARG A 87 -23.40 -15.24 -3.76
N MET A 88 -23.27 -14.01 -4.19
CA MET A 88 -23.85 -12.83 -3.54
C MET A 88 -25.14 -12.41 -4.24
N ALA A 89 -26.03 -11.72 -3.51
CA ALA A 89 -27.13 -11.02 -4.15
C ALA A 89 -26.56 -9.96 -5.12
N PRO A 90 -27.23 -9.66 -6.25
CA PRO A 90 -26.69 -8.76 -7.28
C PRO A 90 -26.19 -7.43 -6.71
N GLU A 91 -26.99 -6.75 -5.87
CA GLU A 91 -26.64 -5.46 -5.30
C GLU A 91 -25.47 -5.57 -4.30
N GLU A 92 -25.42 -6.65 -3.53
CA GLU A 92 -24.34 -6.92 -2.58
C GLU A 92 -23.03 -7.23 -3.31
N GLY A 93 -23.08 -8.05 -4.36
CA GLY A 93 -21.95 -8.39 -5.18
C GLY A 93 -21.38 -7.19 -5.95
N GLU A 94 -22.25 -6.32 -6.46
CA GLU A 94 -21.84 -5.08 -7.10
C GLU A 94 -21.12 -4.16 -6.12
N LEU A 95 -21.68 -3.93 -4.92
CA LEU A 95 -21.07 -3.12 -3.88
C LEU A 95 -19.71 -3.71 -3.46
N PHE A 96 -19.61 -5.02 -3.31
CA PHE A 96 -18.37 -5.71 -3.00
C PHE A 96 -17.31 -5.46 -4.09
N LEU A 97 -17.68 -5.60 -5.38
CA LEU A 97 -16.76 -5.39 -6.49
C LEU A 97 -16.30 -3.92 -6.59
N TYR A 98 -17.17 -2.95 -6.30
CA TYR A 98 -16.78 -1.55 -6.16
C TYR A 98 -15.75 -1.34 -5.05
N HIS A 99 -15.94 -1.97 -3.89
CA HIS A 99 -14.96 -1.91 -2.82
C HIS A 99 -13.62 -2.56 -3.22
N MET A 100 -13.66 -3.64 -3.98
CA MET A 100 -12.44 -4.27 -4.52
C MET A 100 -11.74 -3.37 -5.55
N ALA A 101 -12.48 -2.61 -6.35
CA ALA A 101 -11.92 -1.63 -7.27
C ALA A 101 -11.25 -0.47 -6.53
N ILE A 102 -11.89 0.07 -5.50
CA ILE A 102 -11.29 1.11 -4.64
C ILE A 102 -9.99 0.61 -3.99
N GLN A 103 -9.92 -0.65 -3.61
CA GLN A 103 -8.73 -1.27 -3.05
C GLN A 103 -7.69 -1.69 -4.09
N GLY A 104 -7.99 -1.54 -5.39
CA GLY A 104 -7.09 -1.85 -6.48
C GLY A 104 -6.94 -3.34 -6.82
N PHE A 105 -7.85 -4.20 -6.38
CA PHE A 105 -7.87 -5.64 -6.72
C PHE A 105 -8.50 -5.93 -8.06
N VAL A 106 -9.40 -5.07 -8.50
CA VAL A 106 -10.05 -5.15 -9.81
C VAL A 106 -10.10 -3.77 -10.44
N THR A 107 -10.28 -3.72 -11.75
CA THR A 107 -10.70 -2.53 -12.49
C THR A 107 -12.14 -2.71 -12.94
N PHE A 108 -12.91 -1.64 -12.97
CA PHE A 108 -14.31 -1.67 -13.34
C PHE A 108 -14.56 -0.72 -14.52
N ASP A 109 -15.00 -1.27 -15.63
CA ASP A 109 -15.51 -0.49 -16.76
C ASP A 109 -17.01 -0.29 -16.59
N VAL A 110 -17.39 0.97 -16.31
CA VAL A 110 -18.78 1.34 -16.03
C VAL A 110 -19.63 1.29 -17.29
N ASP A 111 -19.06 1.63 -18.44
CA ASP A 111 -19.79 1.69 -19.71
C ASP A 111 -20.10 0.28 -20.25
N GLU A 112 -19.11 -0.60 -20.20
CA GLU A 112 -19.22 -2.00 -20.65
C GLU A 112 -19.79 -2.91 -19.56
N GLN A 113 -19.90 -2.46 -18.31
CA GLN A 113 -20.32 -3.26 -17.14
C GLN A 113 -19.45 -4.51 -16.97
N THR A 114 -18.14 -4.35 -17.13
CA THR A 114 -17.17 -5.43 -17.03
C THR A 114 -16.15 -5.17 -15.93
N ILE A 115 -15.55 -6.24 -15.45
CA ILE A 115 -14.53 -6.25 -14.40
C ILE A 115 -13.31 -7.01 -14.92
N SER A 116 -12.14 -6.41 -14.78
CA SER A 116 -10.85 -7.07 -15.00
C SER A 116 -10.09 -7.21 -13.69
N LEU A 117 -9.38 -8.32 -13.50
CA LEU A 117 -8.56 -8.54 -12.31
C LEU A 117 -7.20 -7.87 -12.49
N THR A 118 -6.68 -7.30 -11.41
CA THR A 118 -5.34 -6.70 -11.40
C THR A 118 -4.29 -7.68 -10.89
N ASP A 119 -3.01 -7.43 -11.20
CA ASP A 119 -1.88 -8.21 -10.68
C ASP A 119 -1.88 -8.26 -9.16
N ARG A 120 -2.33 -7.18 -8.50
CA ARG A 120 -2.45 -7.11 -7.05
C ARG A 120 -3.33 -8.22 -6.46
N LEU A 121 -4.43 -8.58 -7.12
CA LEU A 121 -5.29 -9.68 -6.67
C LEU A 121 -4.53 -11.01 -6.67
N PHE A 122 -3.82 -11.28 -7.76
CA PHE A 122 -3.03 -12.52 -7.88
C PHE A 122 -1.89 -12.57 -6.87
N GLU A 123 -1.16 -11.47 -6.67
CA GLU A 123 -0.10 -11.36 -5.68
C GLU A 123 -0.62 -11.61 -4.26
N TYR A 124 -1.77 -11.04 -3.90
CA TYR A 124 -2.39 -11.28 -2.60
C TYR A 124 -2.71 -12.74 -2.35
N ILE A 125 -3.26 -13.43 -3.35
CA ILE A 125 -3.57 -14.86 -3.24
C ILE A 125 -2.29 -15.70 -3.13
N LEU A 126 -1.27 -15.41 -3.94
CA LEU A 126 0.02 -16.12 -3.91
C LEU A 126 0.71 -15.98 -2.56
N ASN A 127 0.70 -14.79 -1.99
CA ASN A 127 1.25 -14.54 -0.67
C ASN A 127 0.46 -15.25 0.43
N TRP A 128 -0.88 -15.20 0.37
CA TRP A 128 -1.74 -15.95 1.29
C TRP A 128 -1.52 -17.46 1.24
N GLU A 129 -1.29 -18.00 0.05
CA GLU A 129 -1.00 -19.42 -0.15
C GLU A 129 0.45 -19.78 0.20
N ALA A 130 1.25 -18.84 0.73
CA ALA A 130 2.67 -18.96 1.05
C ALA A 130 3.53 -19.49 -0.14
N LYS A 131 3.09 -19.18 -1.36
CA LYS A 131 3.79 -19.53 -2.60
C LYS A 131 4.76 -18.45 -3.06
N ARG A 132 4.65 -17.28 -2.45
CA ARG A 132 5.51 -16.13 -2.72
C ARG A 132 5.76 -15.40 -1.42
N ASP A 133 6.97 -14.86 -1.26
CA ASP A 133 7.26 -13.89 -0.21
C ASP A 133 6.74 -12.52 -0.64
N TYR A 134 6.37 -11.68 0.30
CA TYR A 134 5.86 -10.34 0.02
C TYR A 134 6.81 -9.27 0.52
N ASP A 135 6.94 -8.23 -0.29
CA ASP A 135 7.73 -7.07 0.05
C ASP A 135 6.87 -6.08 0.86
N VAL A 136 7.29 -5.81 2.07
CA VAL A 136 6.76 -4.73 2.90
C VAL A 136 7.84 -3.66 2.98
N ILE A 137 7.65 -2.56 2.29
CA ILE A 137 8.57 -1.43 2.47
C ILE A 137 7.99 -0.51 3.54
N GLN A 138 8.68 -0.48 4.68
CA GLN A 138 8.28 0.37 5.79
C GLN A 138 9.48 1.19 6.26
N PHE A 139 9.26 2.50 6.34
CA PHE A 139 10.20 3.45 6.94
C PHE A 139 9.68 3.91 8.30
N VAL A 140 10.51 3.85 9.32
CA VAL A 140 10.19 4.48 10.61
C VAL A 140 11.08 5.70 10.76
N SER A 141 10.49 6.88 10.59
CA SER A 141 11.13 8.16 10.81
C SER A 141 11.18 8.47 12.31
N ARG A 142 12.37 8.73 12.84
CA ARG A 142 12.57 9.20 14.22
C ARG A 142 13.43 10.44 14.20
N ILE A 143 12.86 11.57 14.61
CA ILE A 143 13.54 12.86 14.66
C ILE A 143 13.36 13.51 16.03
N PRO A 144 14.35 14.28 16.52
CA PRO A 144 14.21 15.00 17.79
C PRO A 144 13.28 16.21 17.70
N ALA A 145 13.18 16.84 16.56
CA ALA A 145 12.32 17.99 16.28
C ALA A 145 12.19 18.25 14.78
N GLY A 146 11.10 18.91 14.38
CA GLY A 146 10.87 19.30 12.99
C GLY A 146 9.79 18.47 12.29
N ASN A 147 9.97 18.24 10.99
CA ASN A 147 9.02 17.48 10.17
C ASN A 147 9.60 16.10 9.86
N ASN A 148 8.79 15.07 10.05
CA ASN A 148 9.14 13.69 9.69
C ASN A 148 9.26 13.52 8.18
N ALA A 149 8.38 14.19 7.43
CA ALA A 149 8.45 14.22 5.98
C ALA A 149 8.03 15.58 5.41
N GLN A 150 8.46 15.85 4.18
CA GLN A 150 8.09 17.01 3.39
C GLN A 150 7.83 16.59 1.96
N VAL A 151 6.74 17.09 1.37
CA VAL A 151 6.44 16.91 -0.05
C VAL A 151 6.56 18.25 -0.76
N SER A 152 7.37 18.30 -1.79
CA SER A 152 7.48 19.44 -2.68
C SER A 152 6.37 19.41 -3.73
N LEU A 153 5.53 20.42 -3.77
CA LEU A 153 4.48 20.58 -4.79
C LEU A 153 5.01 21.03 -6.17
N LEU A 154 6.32 21.29 -6.28
CA LEU A 154 6.94 21.66 -7.55
C LEU A 154 7.37 20.46 -8.38
N ASN A 155 7.88 19.44 -7.74
CA ASN A 155 8.42 18.24 -8.38
C ASN A 155 7.85 16.93 -7.80
N TYR A 156 6.92 17.04 -6.87
CA TYR A 156 6.24 15.94 -6.19
C TYR A 156 7.16 14.94 -5.46
N GLN A 157 8.38 15.33 -5.14
CA GLN A 157 9.27 14.51 -4.32
C GLN A 157 8.90 14.59 -2.84
N MET A 158 8.94 13.45 -2.17
CA MET A 158 8.76 13.34 -0.73
C MET A 158 10.10 13.02 -0.06
N ASP A 159 10.56 13.91 0.79
CA ASP A 159 11.73 13.70 1.64
C ASP A 159 11.31 13.24 3.03
N ILE A 160 11.76 12.06 3.45
CA ILE A 160 11.50 11.48 4.78
C ILE A 160 12.81 11.51 5.57
N ALA A 161 12.83 12.20 6.71
CA ALA A 161 14.00 12.34 7.56
C ALA A 161 14.03 11.32 8.70
N GLY A 162 15.20 11.13 9.33
CA GLY A 162 15.33 10.33 10.54
C GLY A 162 15.22 8.82 10.34
N ILE A 163 15.51 8.31 9.14
CA ILE A 163 15.45 6.89 8.82
C ILE A 163 16.76 6.21 9.17
N SER A 164 16.68 5.12 9.93
CA SER A 164 17.86 4.31 10.30
C SER A 164 17.80 2.90 9.74
N ARG A 165 16.59 2.43 9.39
CA ARG A 165 16.34 1.11 8.82
C ARG A 165 15.08 1.11 7.96
N ILE A 166 15.05 0.19 7.02
CA ILE A 166 13.90 -0.11 6.17
C ILE A 166 13.52 -1.56 6.44
N ALA A 167 12.27 -1.83 6.78
CA ALA A 167 11.73 -3.18 6.72
C ALA A 167 11.36 -3.48 5.27
N VAL A 168 11.76 -4.63 4.76
CA VAL A 168 11.49 -5.09 3.39
C VAL A 168 10.60 -6.32 3.35
N SER A 169 10.44 -6.99 4.48
CA SER A 169 9.47 -8.06 4.73
C SER A 169 9.22 -8.17 6.24
N ASP A 170 8.33 -9.05 6.65
CA ASP A 170 8.06 -9.30 8.09
C ASP A 170 9.31 -9.75 8.87
N SER A 171 10.28 -10.37 8.20
CA SER A 171 11.47 -10.95 8.81
C SER A 171 12.77 -10.27 8.40
N GLN A 172 12.74 -9.34 7.44
CA GLN A 172 13.93 -8.75 6.84
C GLN A 172 13.98 -7.24 7.01
N GLU A 173 15.07 -6.76 7.59
CA GLU A 173 15.35 -5.35 7.73
C GLU A 173 16.71 -4.99 7.12
N VAL A 174 16.78 -3.82 6.52
CA VAL A 174 18.00 -3.24 5.97
C VAL A 174 18.41 -2.04 6.81
N ASN A 175 19.65 -2.01 7.30
CA ASN A 175 20.17 -0.88 8.03
C ASN A 175 20.76 0.16 7.08
N LEU A 176 20.46 1.42 7.34
CA LEU A 176 20.97 2.56 6.60
C LEU A 176 22.08 3.28 7.36
N TYR A 177 23.08 3.76 6.65
CA TYR A 177 24.19 4.54 7.19
C TYR A 177 24.46 5.78 6.31
N PRO A 178 24.51 7.00 6.88
CA PRO A 178 24.40 7.29 8.32
C PRO A 178 23.01 6.99 8.89
N ARG A 179 22.94 6.59 10.16
CA ARG A 179 21.66 6.43 10.88
C ARG A 179 20.95 7.77 10.98
N GLY A 180 19.62 7.77 10.89
CA GLY A 180 18.85 9.01 10.94
C GLY A 180 18.94 9.82 9.64
N GLY A 181 19.36 9.18 8.54
CA GLY A 181 19.47 9.80 7.23
C GLY A 181 18.11 10.19 6.62
N ARG A 182 18.18 10.68 5.40
CA ARG A 182 17.02 11.08 4.61
C ARG A 182 16.81 10.08 3.47
N ILE A 183 15.57 9.77 3.19
CA ILE A 183 15.14 9.03 2.00
C ILE A 183 14.29 9.98 1.16
N THR A 184 14.55 10.04 -0.13
CA THR A 184 13.68 10.71 -1.11
C THR A 184 12.83 9.67 -1.80
N VAL A 185 11.50 9.83 -1.71
CA VAL A 185 10.53 8.95 -2.37
C VAL A 185 9.95 9.67 -3.57
N ASN A 186 9.94 8.98 -4.68
CA ASN A 186 9.39 9.41 -5.96
C ASN A 186 8.04 8.71 -6.23
N GLU A 187 7.55 8.77 -7.44
CA GLU A 187 6.31 8.12 -7.86
C GLU A 187 6.36 6.60 -7.61
N GLY A 188 5.26 6.03 -7.12
CA GLY A 188 5.10 4.58 -7.04
C GLY A 188 6.01 3.85 -6.06
N MET A 189 6.50 4.50 -5.00
CA MET A 189 7.46 3.94 -4.05
C MET A 189 8.88 3.74 -4.57
N ASP A 190 9.23 4.32 -5.70
CA ASP A 190 10.63 4.43 -6.07
C ASP A 190 11.34 5.38 -5.11
N PHE A 191 12.46 4.98 -4.52
CA PHE A 191 13.14 5.78 -3.52
C PHE A 191 14.66 5.77 -3.65
N ASP A 192 15.25 6.92 -3.34
CA ASP A 192 16.69 7.14 -3.31
C ASP A 192 17.18 7.32 -1.87
N PHE A 193 18.32 6.74 -1.59
CA PHE A 193 19.05 6.93 -0.34
C PHE A 193 20.52 7.24 -0.62
N ASP A 194 20.98 8.37 -0.11
CA ASP A 194 22.41 8.73 -0.17
C ASP A 194 23.15 8.17 1.05
N GLY A 195 23.81 7.03 0.88
CA GLY A 195 24.51 6.37 1.98
C GLY A 195 24.90 4.92 1.68
N ARG A 196 25.12 4.17 2.75
CA ARG A 196 25.45 2.74 2.69
C ARG A 196 24.28 1.92 3.22
N ILE A 197 23.95 0.87 2.51
CA ILE A 197 22.95 -0.10 2.89
C ILE A 197 23.68 -1.35 3.41
N ASN A 198 23.29 -1.85 4.57
CA ASN A 198 23.74 -3.13 5.08
C ASN A 198 22.51 -4.04 5.28
N ALA A 199 22.29 -4.93 4.32
CA ALA A 199 21.38 -6.05 4.48
C ALA A 199 22.11 -7.09 5.33
N GLY A 200 21.65 -7.35 6.56
CA GLY A 200 22.16 -8.44 7.38
C GLY A 200 22.10 -9.74 6.57
N LEU A 201 23.25 -10.41 6.46
CA LEU A 201 23.25 -11.78 5.92
C LEU A 201 22.56 -12.66 6.96
N PHE A 202 21.54 -13.39 6.55
CA PHE A 202 20.81 -14.41 7.30
C PHE A 202 21.57 -15.72 7.31
#